data_78d4891cff792090b37b13a7fd039b8b
#
_entry.id   78d4891cff792090b37b13a7fd039b8b
#
_cell.length_a   1.000
_cell.length_b   1.000
_cell.length_c   1.000
_cell.angle_alpha   90.00
_cell.angle_beta   90.00
_cell.angle_gamma   90.00
#
_symmetry.space_group_name_H-M   'P 1'
#
loop_
_entity.id
_entity.type
_entity.pdbx_description
1 polymer ?
#
loop_
_entity_poly.entity_id
_entity_poly.type
_entity_poly.pdbx_seq_one_letter_code
_entity_poly.pdbx_strand_id
1 'polypeptide(L)'
;MPCLIVVDQNDPSAVIYEKNADQRCIPGSTMKIMTCILSLELCTNLEETVTASAQAALLKDSNSLMGVIKNEPLTIRQLLYGLMLKSGNDAALLLAQTLGGSTEHFVELMNEKAASLGMKNTHFINPSGAYKRDQYSTARDMAILTCYALKNELFREIVSTVRYSIEPNGVRTRTLTMVNSNKLISDPADSRLFYEFATGVKTGSTAQGGKCLVASAIKNGSGVVAVLLGVTEGGSKLDRMSTVYEDAKSIMDLALTEQFVSVSPAELGLDADLSLPVSGTEQITAKLRPSFSQETVSLTRAQAEQIRSSPRLVCVKTSVSFLTAPIAEGDFCATAVYSLNGRDLFIADLVAKESIAAESAGLEISTVATPAPELETAPEQSCLPQWLIDTLIGVVVVAIGSAVFLVVRAKKANEKAILPFEEKN
;
A
#
# COMPACT_ATOMS: atom_id res chain seq x y z
N MET A 1 -8.02 14.29 1.63
CA MET A 1 -8.44 13.01 2.27
C MET A 1 -7.20 12.16 2.47
N PRO A 2 -7.09 11.39 3.55
CA PRO A 2 -5.92 10.51 3.75
C PRO A 2 -5.88 9.40 2.70
N CYS A 3 -4.67 9.06 2.28
CA CYS A 3 -4.36 7.95 1.39
C CYS A 3 -3.76 6.83 2.21
N LEU A 4 -4.25 5.62 2.06
CA LEU A 4 -3.87 4.47 2.87
C LEU A 4 -3.74 3.22 2.00
N ILE A 5 -2.71 2.43 2.27
CA ILE A 5 -2.59 1.07 1.77
C ILE A 5 -1.92 0.18 2.82
N VAL A 6 -2.33 -1.08 2.88
CA VAL A 6 -1.65 -2.15 3.62
C VAL A 6 -1.42 -3.30 2.66
N VAL A 7 -0.19 -3.76 2.58
CA VAL A 7 0.23 -4.84 1.68
C VAL A 7 1.01 -5.90 2.44
N ASP A 8 1.12 -7.09 1.88
CA ASP A 8 2.13 -8.06 2.31
C ASP A 8 3.54 -7.50 2.11
N GLN A 9 4.42 -7.69 3.09
CA GLN A 9 5.78 -7.12 3.06
C GLN A 9 6.63 -7.70 1.93
N ASN A 10 6.40 -8.93 1.52
CA ASN A 10 7.18 -9.62 0.50
C ASN A 10 6.60 -9.44 -0.91
N ASP A 11 5.28 -9.13 -0.99
CA ASP A 11 4.55 -8.93 -2.23
C ASP A 11 3.69 -7.66 -2.16
N PRO A 12 4.15 -6.51 -2.68
CA PRO A 12 3.39 -5.27 -2.67
C PRO A 12 2.12 -5.31 -3.55
N SER A 13 1.95 -6.31 -4.41
CA SER A 13 0.72 -6.52 -5.18
C SER A 13 -0.38 -7.20 -4.34
N ALA A 14 0.01 -7.91 -3.28
CA ALA A 14 -0.88 -8.53 -2.31
C ALA A 14 -1.47 -7.46 -1.36
N VAL A 15 -2.46 -6.71 -1.88
CA VAL A 15 -3.12 -5.63 -1.16
C VAL A 15 -4.13 -6.20 -0.16
N ILE A 16 -3.92 -5.91 1.12
CA ILE A 16 -4.78 -6.34 2.22
C ILE A 16 -5.93 -5.33 2.41
N TYR A 17 -5.58 -4.04 2.40
CA TYR A 17 -6.55 -2.95 2.50
C TYR A 17 -6.03 -1.72 1.78
N GLU A 18 -6.91 -0.96 1.15
CA GLU A 18 -6.55 0.32 0.53
C GLU A 18 -7.70 1.34 0.55
N LYS A 19 -7.30 2.60 0.56
CA LYS A 19 -8.21 3.74 0.41
C LYS A 19 -7.46 4.89 -0.25
N ASN A 20 -7.94 5.33 -1.42
CA ASN A 20 -7.29 6.39 -2.19
C ASN A 20 -5.80 6.10 -2.48
N ALA A 21 -5.42 4.82 -2.64
CA ALA A 21 -4.02 4.38 -2.68
C ALA A 21 -3.24 5.00 -3.84
N ASP A 22 -3.88 5.31 -4.96
CA ASP A 22 -3.30 5.88 -6.16
C ASP A 22 -3.42 7.41 -6.26
N GLN A 23 -4.06 8.04 -5.26
CA GLN A 23 -4.14 9.49 -5.22
C GLN A 23 -2.77 10.10 -4.93
N ARG A 24 -2.34 11.06 -5.76
CA ARG A 24 -1.09 11.81 -5.53
C ARG A 24 -1.17 12.65 -4.27
N CYS A 25 -0.20 12.46 -3.40
CA CYS A 25 -0.04 13.13 -2.12
C CYS A 25 1.34 13.74 -1.99
N ILE A 26 1.52 14.63 -1.00
CA ILE A 26 2.83 15.14 -0.59
C ILE A 26 3.36 14.21 0.51
N PRO A 27 4.32 13.31 0.23
CA PRO A 27 4.74 12.28 1.16
C PRO A 27 5.68 12.81 2.26
N GLY A 28 6.22 14.02 2.09
CA GLY A 28 7.15 14.61 3.04
C GLY A 28 8.39 13.73 3.26
N SER A 29 8.88 13.69 4.49
CA SER A 29 10.11 12.95 4.84
C SER A 29 10.01 11.42 4.69
N THR A 30 8.86 10.83 4.35
CA THR A 30 8.80 9.40 4.02
C THR A 30 9.57 9.09 2.73
N MET A 31 9.79 10.09 1.85
CA MET A 31 10.64 9.96 0.66
C MET A 31 12.10 9.62 0.97
N LYS A 32 12.56 9.85 2.21
CA LYS A 32 13.91 9.44 2.64
C LYS A 32 14.14 7.93 2.62
N ILE A 33 13.07 7.13 2.48
CA ILE A 33 13.18 5.69 2.20
C ILE A 33 13.93 5.48 0.87
N MET A 34 13.59 6.24 -0.18
CA MET A 34 14.31 6.20 -1.46
C MET A 34 15.75 6.67 -1.29
N THR A 35 15.97 7.77 -0.61
CA THR A 35 17.33 8.29 -0.37
C THR A 35 18.18 7.27 0.37
N CYS A 36 17.62 6.60 1.37
CA CYS A 36 18.33 5.59 2.15
C CYS A 36 18.71 4.37 1.29
N ILE A 37 17.74 3.76 0.62
CA ILE A 37 18.01 2.54 -0.16
C ILE A 37 18.94 2.82 -1.36
N LEU A 38 18.75 3.93 -2.05
CA LEU A 38 19.64 4.33 -3.14
C LEU A 38 21.06 4.59 -2.63
N SER A 39 21.23 5.24 -1.47
CA SER A 39 22.53 5.44 -0.84
C SER A 39 23.21 4.10 -0.47
N LEU A 40 22.45 3.12 0.01
CA LEU A 40 22.96 1.78 0.32
C LEU A 40 23.41 1.03 -0.94
N GLU A 41 22.73 1.23 -2.06
CA GLU A 41 23.08 0.61 -3.34
C GLU A 41 24.29 1.24 -4.02
N LEU A 42 24.46 2.56 -3.89
CA LEU A 42 25.59 3.30 -4.47
C LEU A 42 26.86 3.19 -3.62
N CYS A 43 26.72 2.94 -2.32
CA CYS A 43 27.82 2.92 -1.39
C CYS A 43 28.56 1.57 -1.42
N THR A 44 29.87 1.60 -1.67
CA THR A 44 30.73 0.42 -1.63
C THR A 44 31.40 0.22 -0.26
N ASN A 45 31.51 1.27 0.54
CA ASN A 45 32.12 1.23 1.87
C ASN A 45 31.38 2.16 2.85
N LEU A 46 30.61 1.58 3.75
CA LEU A 46 29.81 2.32 4.74
C LEU A 46 30.64 3.08 5.78
N GLU A 47 31.89 2.64 5.99
CA GLU A 47 32.84 3.29 6.92
C GLU A 47 33.68 4.37 6.22
N GLU A 48 33.46 4.60 4.94
CA GLU A 48 34.04 5.75 4.25
C GLU A 48 33.64 7.04 4.93
N THR A 49 34.65 7.87 5.24
CA THR A 49 34.49 9.14 5.94
C THR A 49 34.29 10.26 4.93
N VAL A 50 33.20 10.99 5.09
CA VAL A 50 32.82 12.17 4.33
C VAL A 50 33.00 13.40 5.18
N THR A 51 33.63 14.43 4.62
CA THR A 51 33.73 15.73 5.28
C THR A 51 32.46 16.53 5.04
N ALA A 52 31.78 16.93 6.11
CA ALA A 52 30.53 17.68 6.02
C ALA A 52 30.70 19.04 5.32
N SER A 53 29.94 19.24 4.24
CA SER A 53 29.95 20.47 3.46
C SER A 53 29.38 21.68 4.27
N ALA A 54 29.82 22.86 3.93
CA ALA A 54 29.26 24.08 4.51
C ALA A 54 27.75 24.21 4.21
N GLN A 55 27.30 23.77 3.03
CA GLN A 55 25.91 23.82 2.63
C GLN A 55 25.04 22.92 3.54
N ALA A 56 25.47 21.66 3.83
CA ALA A 56 24.77 20.78 4.74
C ALA A 56 24.69 21.35 6.17
N ALA A 57 25.80 21.90 6.67
CA ALA A 57 25.87 22.48 8.01
C ALA A 57 25.08 23.81 8.18
N LEU A 58 24.76 24.51 7.08
CA LEU A 58 24.02 25.77 7.08
C LEU A 58 22.51 25.62 6.89
N LEU A 59 21.97 24.39 6.78
CA LEU A 59 20.54 24.15 6.70
C LEU A 59 19.81 24.46 8.02
N LYS A 60 19.83 25.77 8.43
CA LYS A 60 19.25 26.20 9.71
C LYS A 60 17.72 26.30 9.71
N ASP A 61 17.12 26.49 8.55
CA ASP A 61 15.67 26.70 8.40
C ASP A 61 14.86 25.39 8.30
N SER A 62 15.50 24.25 8.54
CA SER A 62 14.86 22.96 8.48
C SER A 62 14.47 22.46 9.88
N ASN A 63 13.20 22.08 10.04
CA ASN A 63 12.68 21.51 11.29
C ASN A 63 13.18 20.07 11.58
N SER A 64 13.96 19.47 10.66
CA SER A 64 14.43 18.08 10.76
C SER A 64 15.90 18.01 10.37
N LEU A 65 16.78 18.07 11.35
CA LEU A 65 18.22 17.99 11.17
C LEU A 65 18.82 16.88 12.03
N MET A 66 19.82 16.20 11.51
CA MET A 66 20.75 15.37 12.28
C MET A 66 21.63 16.25 13.19
N GLY A 67 21.99 17.43 12.71
CA GLY A 67 22.87 18.38 13.38
C GLY A 67 24.32 18.22 12.93
N VAL A 68 24.53 18.15 11.62
CA VAL A 68 25.85 18.10 10.97
C VAL A 68 26.61 19.41 11.25
N ILE A 69 27.89 19.33 11.59
CA ILE A 69 28.78 20.46 11.83
C ILE A 69 29.70 20.62 10.61
N LYS A 70 29.96 21.86 10.20
CA LYS A 70 30.89 22.15 9.09
C LYS A 70 32.27 21.52 9.34
N ASN A 71 32.80 20.85 8.33
CA ASN A 71 34.05 20.10 8.34
C ASN A 71 34.06 18.88 9.29
N GLU A 72 32.92 18.46 9.81
CA GLU A 72 32.83 17.24 10.61
C GLU A 72 33.08 16.02 9.75
N PRO A 73 33.99 15.10 10.17
CA PRO A 73 34.14 13.82 9.53
C PRO A 73 33.01 12.87 9.99
N LEU A 74 32.21 12.39 9.05
CA LEU A 74 31.10 11.48 9.31
C LEU A 74 31.17 10.30 8.36
N THR A 75 30.92 9.08 8.83
CA THR A 75 30.82 7.93 7.94
C THR A 75 29.49 7.91 7.21
N ILE A 76 29.44 7.24 6.05
CA ILE A 76 28.17 7.01 5.32
C ILE A 76 27.16 6.32 6.22
N ARG A 77 27.56 5.35 7.03
CA ARG A 77 26.73 4.69 8.04
C ARG A 77 26.12 5.70 9.01
N GLN A 78 26.91 6.60 9.57
CA GLN A 78 26.43 7.62 10.51
C GLN A 78 25.41 8.57 9.86
N LEU A 79 25.62 8.93 8.60
CA LEU A 79 24.68 9.75 7.82
C LEU A 79 23.36 9.02 7.55
N LEU A 80 23.39 7.72 7.24
CA LEU A 80 22.18 6.90 7.06
C LEU A 80 21.35 6.80 8.34
N TYR A 81 21.97 6.60 9.50
CA TYR A 81 21.28 6.67 10.78
C TYR A 81 20.71 8.07 11.05
N GLY A 82 21.44 9.13 10.76
CA GLY A 82 20.97 10.51 10.87
C GLY A 82 19.76 10.79 9.96
N LEU A 83 19.83 10.30 8.73
CA LEU A 83 18.76 10.37 7.72
C LEU A 83 17.46 9.74 8.24
N MET A 84 17.53 8.51 8.76
CA MET A 84 16.33 7.75 9.08
C MET A 84 15.81 8.04 10.49
N LEU A 85 16.64 8.09 11.52
CA LEU A 85 16.21 8.28 12.91
C LEU A 85 15.77 9.73 13.18
N LYS A 86 16.61 10.70 12.80
CA LYS A 86 16.36 12.13 13.00
C LYS A 86 15.61 12.78 11.85
N SER A 87 15.37 12.01 10.77
CA SER A 87 14.83 12.58 9.53
C SER A 87 15.71 13.74 8.98
N GLY A 88 17.05 13.64 9.13
CA GLY A 88 18.02 14.70 8.86
C GLY A 88 18.01 15.14 7.39
N ASN A 89 17.63 16.40 7.13
CA ASN A 89 17.70 16.99 5.79
C ASN A 89 19.15 17.32 5.41
N ASP A 90 19.97 17.65 6.40
CA ASP A 90 21.42 17.84 6.29
C ASP A 90 22.13 16.53 5.91
N ALA A 91 21.76 15.42 6.55
CA ALA A 91 22.26 14.09 6.19
C ALA A 91 21.82 13.68 4.77
N ALA A 92 20.56 13.95 4.39
CA ALA A 92 20.06 13.68 3.05
C ALA A 92 20.84 14.43 1.97
N LEU A 93 21.12 15.72 2.21
CA LEU A 93 21.89 16.56 1.29
C LEU A 93 23.33 16.03 1.16
N LEU A 94 23.98 15.71 2.27
CA LEU A 94 25.36 15.26 2.26
C LEU A 94 25.51 13.90 1.58
N LEU A 95 24.60 12.94 1.83
CA LEU A 95 24.57 11.67 1.12
C LEU A 95 24.40 11.85 -0.39
N ALA A 96 23.48 12.73 -0.80
CA ALA A 96 23.23 13.00 -2.22
C ALA A 96 24.46 13.63 -2.90
N GLN A 97 25.12 14.60 -2.26
CA GLN A 97 26.33 15.23 -2.77
C GLN A 97 27.50 14.23 -2.89
N THR A 98 27.64 13.35 -1.91
CA THR A 98 28.75 12.40 -1.86
C THR A 98 28.55 11.25 -2.85
N LEU A 99 27.39 10.60 -2.81
CA LEU A 99 27.16 9.36 -3.57
C LEU A 99 26.66 9.62 -4.99
N GLY A 100 25.95 10.74 -5.20
CA GLY A 100 25.52 11.18 -6.53
C GLY A 100 26.50 12.13 -7.23
N GLY A 101 27.56 12.58 -6.55
CA GLY A 101 28.44 13.63 -7.06
C GLY A 101 27.81 15.03 -7.06
N SER A 102 26.49 15.14 -7.22
CA SER A 102 25.67 16.34 -7.02
C SER A 102 24.30 16.00 -6.53
N THR A 103 23.59 16.97 -5.95
CA THR A 103 22.19 16.78 -5.51
C THR A 103 21.27 16.53 -6.69
N GLU A 104 21.50 17.22 -7.80
CA GLU A 104 20.72 17.14 -9.03
C GLU A 104 20.82 15.73 -9.63
N HIS A 105 22.03 15.23 -9.81
CA HIS A 105 22.24 13.87 -10.33
C HIS A 105 21.70 12.78 -9.39
N PHE A 106 21.83 12.96 -8.08
CA PHE A 106 21.22 12.01 -7.14
C PHE A 106 19.69 11.97 -7.26
N VAL A 107 19.03 13.12 -7.52
CA VAL A 107 17.59 13.19 -7.76
C VAL A 107 17.21 12.51 -9.08
N GLU A 108 18.03 12.63 -10.12
CA GLU A 108 17.85 11.88 -11.37
C GLU A 108 17.86 10.36 -11.08
N LEU A 109 18.87 9.86 -10.36
CA LEU A 109 18.96 8.46 -9.95
C LEU A 109 17.76 8.02 -9.09
N MET A 110 17.23 8.88 -8.20
CA MET A 110 16.01 8.59 -7.44
C MET A 110 14.81 8.37 -8.37
N ASN A 111 14.63 9.20 -9.40
CA ASN A 111 13.55 9.07 -10.36
C ASN A 111 13.72 7.86 -11.29
N GLU A 112 14.93 7.56 -11.71
CA GLU A 112 15.26 6.33 -12.47
C GLU A 112 14.95 5.07 -11.64
N LYS A 113 15.34 5.04 -10.38
CA LYS A 113 15.00 3.96 -9.45
C LYS A 113 13.49 3.82 -9.29
N ALA A 114 12.75 4.93 -9.10
CA ALA A 114 11.29 4.90 -9.03
C ALA A 114 10.66 4.29 -10.29
N ALA A 115 11.12 4.70 -11.46
CA ALA A 115 10.65 4.14 -12.73
C ALA A 115 10.95 2.63 -12.84
N SER A 116 12.16 2.20 -12.46
CA SER A 116 12.57 0.79 -12.49
C SER A 116 11.75 -0.09 -11.52
N LEU A 117 11.27 0.47 -10.42
CA LEU A 117 10.40 -0.20 -9.45
C LEU A 117 8.91 -0.16 -9.86
N GLY A 118 8.55 0.52 -10.96
CA GLY A 118 7.18 0.66 -11.42
C GLY A 118 6.35 1.68 -10.63
N MET A 119 6.99 2.63 -9.94
CA MET A 119 6.33 3.73 -9.21
C MET A 119 5.81 4.81 -10.18
N LYS A 120 4.69 4.51 -10.84
CA LYS A 120 4.16 5.30 -11.97
C LYS A 120 3.66 6.71 -11.58
N ASN A 121 3.37 6.93 -10.32
CA ASN A 121 2.80 8.18 -9.80
C ASN A 121 3.70 8.82 -8.74
N THR A 122 5.02 8.77 -8.96
CA THR A 122 6.02 9.37 -8.06
C THR A 122 6.97 10.26 -8.83
N HIS A 123 7.29 11.41 -8.24
CA HIS A 123 8.30 12.32 -8.76
C HIS A 123 9.10 12.96 -7.61
N PHE A 124 10.39 12.73 -7.60
CA PHE A 124 11.34 13.30 -6.65
C PHE A 124 11.97 14.59 -7.19
N ILE A 125 12.10 15.62 -6.35
CA ILE A 125 12.76 16.90 -6.67
C ILE A 125 13.92 17.20 -5.72
N ASN A 126 13.95 16.52 -4.56
CA ASN A 126 15.04 16.65 -3.60
C ASN A 126 15.16 15.35 -2.77
N PRO A 127 16.34 15.11 -2.16
CA PRO A 127 16.58 13.88 -1.41
C PRO A 127 15.95 13.87 0.00
N SER A 128 15.41 15.00 0.46
CA SER A 128 14.94 15.15 1.84
C SER A 128 13.43 14.98 2.01
N GLY A 129 12.64 15.12 0.94
CA GLY A 129 11.20 15.20 1.01
C GLY A 129 10.67 16.56 1.50
N ALA A 130 11.52 17.59 1.57
CA ALA A 130 11.09 18.96 1.80
C ALA A 130 10.13 19.38 0.68
N TYR A 131 9.07 20.10 1.05
CA TYR A 131 8.02 20.45 0.10
C TYR A 131 8.56 21.21 -1.12
N LYS A 132 8.24 20.73 -2.28
CA LYS A 132 8.36 21.39 -3.58
C LYS A 132 7.08 21.11 -4.38
N ARG A 133 6.70 22.08 -5.24
CA ARG A 133 5.40 22.06 -5.93
C ARG A 133 5.10 20.78 -6.70
N ASP A 134 6.08 20.29 -7.45
CA ASP A 134 5.89 19.15 -8.37
C ASP A 134 6.43 17.83 -7.79
N GLN A 135 6.67 17.80 -6.46
CA GLN A 135 7.09 16.61 -5.73
C GLN A 135 5.87 15.88 -5.16
N TYR A 136 5.65 14.66 -5.59
CA TYR A 136 4.52 13.85 -5.17
C TYR A 136 4.85 12.35 -5.14
N SER A 137 4.01 11.59 -4.49
CA SER A 137 3.95 10.13 -4.54
C SER A 137 2.53 9.66 -4.24
N THR A 138 2.31 8.35 -4.23
CA THR A 138 1.06 7.71 -3.80
C THR A 138 1.32 6.72 -2.68
N ALA A 139 0.27 6.31 -1.97
CA ALA A 139 0.43 5.29 -0.93
C ALA A 139 0.90 3.96 -1.54
N ARG A 140 0.40 3.60 -2.74
CA ARG A 140 0.83 2.40 -3.47
C ARG A 140 2.30 2.45 -3.86
N ASP A 141 2.76 3.52 -4.48
CA ASP A 141 4.16 3.65 -4.88
C ASP A 141 5.11 3.61 -3.67
N MET A 142 4.71 4.24 -2.55
CA MET A 142 5.46 4.17 -1.30
C MET A 142 5.48 2.77 -0.68
N ALA A 143 4.42 1.97 -0.85
CA ALA A 143 4.41 0.57 -0.43
C ALA A 143 5.38 -0.27 -1.28
N ILE A 144 5.36 -0.11 -2.62
CA ILE A 144 6.31 -0.76 -3.54
C ILE A 144 7.75 -0.46 -3.13
N LEU A 145 8.07 0.82 -2.94
CA LEU A 145 9.40 1.26 -2.50
C LEU A 145 9.80 0.64 -1.16
N THR A 146 8.88 0.61 -0.20
CA THR A 146 9.16 0.12 1.15
C THR A 146 9.38 -1.39 1.16
N CYS A 147 8.55 -2.16 0.46
CA CYS A 147 8.73 -3.61 0.30
C CYS A 147 10.07 -3.93 -0.38
N TYR A 148 10.46 -3.14 -1.38
CA TYR A 148 11.77 -3.27 -2.01
C TYR A 148 12.91 -2.99 -1.01
N ALA A 149 12.84 -1.86 -0.28
CA ALA A 149 13.87 -1.46 0.66
C ALA A 149 14.03 -2.44 1.83
N LEU A 150 12.93 -3.03 2.31
CA LEU A 150 12.94 -4.03 3.38
C LEU A 150 13.59 -5.36 2.98
N LYS A 151 13.90 -5.61 1.71
CA LYS A 151 14.73 -6.75 1.29
C LYS A 151 16.21 -6.58 1.67
N ASN A 152 16.68 -5.34 1.84
CA ASN A 152 18.03 -5.02 2.26
C ASN A 152 18.16 -5.13 3.79
N GLU A 153 19.10 -5.95 4.27
CA GLU A 153 19.30 -6.22 5.71
C GLU A 153 19.70 -4.98 6.49
N LEU A 154 20.61 -4.18 5.95
CA LEU A 154 21.07 -2.98 6.62
C LEU A 154 19.99 -1.89 6.66
N PHE A 155 19.14 -1.82 5.63
CA PHE A 155 17.97 -0.95 5.69
C PHE A 155 17.05 -1.36 6.86
N ARG A 156 16.76 -2.67 7.01
CA ARG A 156 15.95 -3.17 8.14
C ARG A 156 16.59 -2.83 9.49
N GLU A 157 17.91 -3.02 9.62
CA GLU A 157 18.65 -2.66 10.84
C GLU A 157 18.48 -1.18 11.17
N ILE A 158 18.74 -0.29 10.21
CA ILE A 158 18.67 1.15 10.41
C ILE A 158 17.25 1.58 10.83
N VAL A 159 16.20 1.14 10.13
CA VAL A 159 14.83 1.62 10.39
C VAL A 159 14.24 1.05 11.68
N SER A 160 14.70 -0.10 12.17
CA SER A 160 14.30 -0.69 13.44
C SER A 160 15.14 -0.21 14.62
N THR A 161 16.24 0.51 14.40
CA THR A 161 17.10 1.02 15.47
C THR A 161 16.41 2.13 16.24
N VAL A 162 16.30 1.98 17.56
CA VAL A 162 15.68 2.94 18.47
C VAL A 162 16.60 4.13 18.75
N ARG A 163 17.90 3.86 19.00
CA ARG A 163 18.92 4.87 19.32
C ARG A 163 20.22 4.56 18.63
N TYR A 164 20.90 5.60 18.17
CA TYR A 164 22.24 5.51 17.62
C TYR A 164 23.08 6.71 18.11
N SER A 165 24.32 6.46 18.50
CA SER A 165 25.21 7.50 19.03
C SER A 165 26.45 7.67 18.18
N ILE A 166 26.87 8.92 18.00
CA ILE A 166 28.13 9.30 17.38
C ILE A 166 29.01 9.93 18.45
N GLU A 167 30.17 9.32 18.69
CA GLU A 167 31.13 9.80 19.67
C GLU A 167 31.84 11.06 19.17
N PRO A 168 32.48 11.84 20.09
CA PRO A 168 33.30 12.97 19.71
C PRO A 168 34.36 12.60 18.66
N ASN A 169 34.54 13.47 17.64
CA ASN A 169 35.38 13.18 16.48
C ASN A 169 36.34 14.31 16.08
N GLY A 170 36.74 15.13 17.06
CA GLY A 170 37.65 16.25 16.86
C GLY A 170 36.96 17.55 16.43
N VAL A 171 35.85 17.48 15.72
CA VAL A 171 34.96 18.63 15.38
C VAL A 171 33.78 18.66 16.32
N ARG A 172 33.11 17.55 16.49
CA ARG A 172 32.09 17.35 17.50
C ARG A 172 32.72 17.07 18.86
N THR A 173 32.41 17.91 19.84
CA THR A 173 33.01 17.84 21.20
C THR A 173 32.18 17.03 22.20
N ARG A 174 30.92 16.65 21.84
CA ARG A 174 30.01 15.86 22.68
C ARG A 174 29.39 14.75 21.87
N THR A 175 29.08 13.63 22.52
CA THR A 175 28.31 12.53 21.91
C THR A 175 26.98 13.04 21.37
N LEU A 176 26.65 12.71 20.12
CA LEU A 176 25.36 12.95 19.52
C LEU A 176 24.52 11.67 19.60
N THR A 177 23.54 11.66 20.49
CA THR A 177 22.57 10.57 20.55
C THR A 177 21.34 10.90 19.72
N MET A 178 21.06 10.09 18.73
CA MET A 178 19.91 10.17 17.86
C MET A 178 18.86 9.14 18.28
N VAL A 179 17.63 9.60 18.53
CA VAL A 179 16.48 8.74 18.87
C VAL A 179 15.55 8.71 17.67
N ASN A 180 15.07 7.52 17.33
CA ASN A 180 14.16 7.34 16.21
C ASN A 180 12.85 8.12 16.44
N SER A 181 12.44 8.85 15.42
CA SER A 181 11.18 9.62 15.42
C SER A 181 9.93 8.75 15.33
N ASN A 182 10.07 7.49 14.92
CA ASN A 182 8.97 6.54 14.84
C ASN A 182 8.63 5.98 16.23
N LYS A 183 7.48 6.38 16.78
CA LYS A 183 7.03 5.98 18.11
C LYS A 183 6.53 4.55 18.21
N LEU A 184 6.25 3.88 17.08
CA LEU A 184 5.86 2.47 17.08
C LEU A 184 6.98 1.56 17.58
N ILE A 185 8.25 1.94 17.34
CA ILE A 185 9.45 1.19 17.75
C ILE A 185 10.18 1.81 18.94
N SER A 186 9.61 2.83 19.62
CA SER A 186 10.22 3.47 20.78
C SER A 186 10.21 2.53 21.99
N ASP A 187 10.96 2.92 23.04
CA ASP A 187 10.92 2.18 24.30
C ASP A 187 9.47 2.10 24.84
N PRO A 188 8.96 0.92 25.21
CA PRO A 188 7.61 0.75 25.77
C PRO A 188 7.35 1.64 26.99
N ALA A 189 8.39 1.90 27.82
CA ALA A 189 8.29 2.78 28.97
C ALA A 189 8.13 4.27 28.58
N ASP A 190 8.58 4.64 27.37
CA ASP A 190 8.58 6.02 26.90
C ASP A 190 7.33 6.37 26.05
N SER A 191 6.54 5.37 25.60
CA SER A 191 5.49 5.63 24.64
C SER A 191 4.33 4.64 24.68
N ARG A 192 3.12 5.15 24.96
CA ARG A 192 1.84 4.43 24.75
C ARG A 192 1.62 4.02 23.28
N LEU A 193 2.38 4.61 22.34
CA LEU A 193 2.30 4.37 20.91
C LEU A 193 3.18 3.20 20.46
N PHE A 194 3.98 2.65 21.38
CA PHE A 194 4.77 1.44 21.13
C PHE A 194 3.89 0.31 20.59
N TYR A 195 4.43 -0.41 19.61
CA TYR A 195 3.78 -1.57 19.01
C TYR A 195 4.79 -2.71 18.90
N GLU A 196 4.61 -3.76 19.69
CA GLU A 196 5.57 -4.84 19.87
C GLU A 196 6.00 -5.56 18.58
N PHE A 197 5.13 -5.54 17.54
CA PHE A 197 5.41 -6.19 16.26
C PHE A 197 6.04 -5.24 15.25
N ALA A 198 6.13 -3.93 15.54
CA ALA A 198 6.66 -2.93 14.61
C ALA A 198 8.15 -3.13 14.34
N THR A 199 8.55 -3.03 13.07
CA THR A 199 9.94 -3.16 12.60
C THR A 199 10.48 -1.90 11.93
N GLY A 200 9.71 -0.83 11.84
CA GLY A 200 10.08 0.45 11.23
C GLY A 200 8.85 1.23 10.77
N VAL A 201 8.93 2.17 9.84
CA VAL A 201 9.99 2.50 8.89
C VAL A 201 10.31 4.00 8.95
N LYS A 202 9.33 4.88 8.61
CA LYS A 202 9.61 6.33 8.49
C LYS A 202 8.38 7.20 8.70
N THR A 203 8.56 8.27 9.48
CA THR A 203 7.59 9.35 9.66
C THR A 203 7.79 10.47 8.66
N GLY A 204 6.71 11.18 8.34
CA GLY A 204 6.73 12.39 7.52
C GLY A 204 5.75 13.44 8.05
N SER A 205 6.07 14.70 7.85
CA SER A 205 5.16 15.80 8.15
C SER A 205 5.55 17.03 7.35
N THR A 206 4.57 17.62 6.66
CA THR A 206 4.71 18.93 6.03
C THR A 206 3.47 19.75 6.33
N ALA A 207 3.57 21.07 6.28
CA ALA A 207 2.40 21.95 6.46
C ALA A 207 1.34 21.70 5.38
N GLN A 208 1.78 21.42 4.16
CA GLN A 208 0.94 21.20 2.98
C GLN A 208 0.43 19.76 2.86
N GLY A 209 1.25 18.78 3.22
CA GLY A 209 0.94 17.35 3.05
C GLY A 209 0.39 16.66 4.29
N GLY A 210 0.26 17.37 5.42
CA GLY A 210 -0.22 16.76 6.66
C GLY A 210 0.78 15.78 7.29
N LYS A 211 0.28 14.82 8.05
CA LYS A 211 1.07 13.76 8.70
C LYS A 211 1.12 12.53 7.82
N CYS A 212 2.29 11.92 7.76
CA CYS A 212 2.57 10.72 6.98
C CYS A 212 3.32 9.70 7.85
N LEU A 213 3.03 8.44 7.64
CA LEU A 213 3.71 7.32 8.28
C LEU A 213 3.81 6.17 7.27
N VAL A 214 5.01 5.63 7.15
CA VAL A 214 5.25 4.32 6.57
C VAL A 214 5.68 3.43 7.72
N ALA A 215 4.94 2.38 7.97
CA ALA A 215 5.18 1.43 9.04
C ALA A 215 5.32 0.01 8.49
N SER A 216 6.08 -0.83 9.17
CA SER A 216 6.13 -2.27 8.94
C SER A 216 6.01 -3.01 10.27
N ALA A 217 5.42 -4.19 10.23
CA ALA A 217 5.26 -5.06 11.38
C ALA A 217 5.37 -6.53 10.98
N ILE A 218 5.91 -7.36 11.87
CA ILE A 218 6.05 -8.81 11.67
C ILE A 218 5.48 -9.53 12.89
N LYS A 219 4.59 -10.50 12.66
CA LYS A 219 4.02 -11.36 13.70
C LYS A 219 3.90 -12.79 13.18
N ASN A 220 4.43 -13.75 13.91
CA ASN A 220 4.35 -15.19 13.57
C ASN A 220 4.87 -15.51 12.14
N GLY A 221 5.89 -14.80 11.66
CA GLY A 221 6.46 -14.98 10.32
C GLY A 221 5.74 -14.24 9.20
N SER A 222 4.57 -13.68 9.46
CA SER A 222 3.86 -12.82 8.49
C SER A 222 4.27 -11.36 8.68
N GLY A 223 4.61 -10.68 7.58
CA GLY A 223 5.03 -9.29 7.57
C GLY A 223 4.08 -8.41 6.75
N VAL A 224 3.80 -7.20 7.24
CA VAL A 224 2.97 -6.22 6.52
C VAL A 224 3.65 -4.86 6.45
N VAL A 225 3.34 -4.11 5.40
CA VAL A 225 3.69 -2.70 5.24
C VAL A 225 2.41 -1.88 5.19
N ALA A 226 2.31 -0.87 6.05
CA ALA A 226 1.22 0.08 6.08
C ALA A 226 1.73 1.48 5.71
N VAL A 227 1.10 2.13 4.74
CA VAL A 227 1.43 3.48 4.29
C VAL A 227 0.22 4.39 4.51
N LEU A 228 0.38 5.41 5.34
CA LEU A 228 -0.62 6.43 5.64
C LEU A 228 -0.06 7.79 5.21
N LEU A 229 -0.70 8.44 4.23
CA LEU A 229 -0.28 9.75 3.72
C LEU A 229 -1.42 10.77 3.83
N GLY A 230 -1.06 12.03 4.06
CA GLY A 230 -1.99 13.14 3.96
C GLY A 230 -3.02 13.22 5.09
N VAL A 231 -2.71 12.76 6.29
CA VAL A 231 -3.62 12.87 7.43
C VAL A 231 -3.61 14.31 7.95
N THR A 232 -4.72 15.01 7.69
CA THR A 232 -4.91 16.43 8.04
C THR A 232 -6.01 16.65 9.08
N GLU A 233 -6.90 15.67 9.26
CA GLU A 233 -8.07 15.72 10.14
C GLU A 233 -7.74 15.20 11.54
N GLY A 234 -8.40 15.75 12.56
CA GLY A 234 -8.26 15.40 13.97
C GLY A 234 -7.50 16.45 14.80
N GLY A 235 -7.97 16.77 15.98
CA GLY A 235 -7.42 17.54 17.10
C GLY A 235 -6.29 18.56 16.88
N SER A 236 -5.48 18.75 17.89
CA SER A 236 -4.24 19.57 17.82
C SER A 236 -3.18 18.89 16.93
N LYS A 237 -2.09 19.63 16.58
CA LYS A 237 -0.98 19.05 15.80
C LYS A 237 -0.38 17.80 16.45
N LEU A 238 -0.41 17.71 17.78
CA LEU A 238 0.08 16.56 18.55
C LEU A 238 -0.88 15.37 18.44
N ASP A 239 -2.18 15.64 18.56
CA ASP A 239 -3.22 14.60 18.50
C ASP A 239 -3.28 13.92 17.14
N ARG A 240 -3.07 14.69 16.04
CA ARG A 240 -3.05 14.15 14.67
C ARG A 240 -1.95 13.10 14.44
N MET A 241 -0.76 13.30 15.05
CA MET A 241 0.29 12.30 14.90
C MET A 241 0.01 11.05 15.75
N SER A 242 -0.57 11.22 16.94
CA SER A 242 -1.03 10.08 17.75
C SER A 242 -2.08 9.27 17.01
N THR A 243 -3.06 9.92 16.37
CA THR A 243 -4.08 9.26 15.55
C THR A 243 -3.46 8.43 14.43
N VAL A 244 -2.46 8.96 13.70
CA VAL A 244 -1.78 8.19 12.62
C VAL A 244 -1.12 6.93 13.14
N TYR A 245 -0.51 6.96 14.34
CA TYR A 245 0.08 5.79 14.96
C TYR A 245 -0.98 4.79 15.45
N GLU A 246 -2.07 5.28 16.05
CA GLU A 246 -3.17 4.44 16.52
C GLU A 246 -3.89 3.75 15.36
N ASP A 247 -4.13 4.48 14.27
CA ASP A 247 -4.69 3.93 13.03
C ASP A 247 -3.76 2.87 12.43
N ALA A 248 -2.44 3.17 12.35
CA ALA A 248 -1.46 2.22 11.83
C ALA A 248 -1.40 0.94 12.66
N LYS A 249 -1.40 1.05 14.00
CA LYS A 249 -1.46 -0.12 14.89
C LYS A 249 -2.71 -0.96 14.63
N SER A 250 -3.87 -0.32 14.65
CA SER A 250 -5.15 -1.01 14.49
C SER A 250 -5.26 -1.75 13.17
N ILE A 251 -4.81 -1.12 12.07
CA ILE A 251 -4.89 -1.74 10.76
C ILE A 251 -3.84 -2.83 10.54
N MET A 252 -2.63 -2.66 11.13
CA MET A 252 -1.61 -3.71 11.09
C MET A 252 -1.98 -4.89 11.99
N ASP A 253 -2.59 -4.67 13.16
CA ASP A 253 -3.13 -5.74 14.01
C ASP A 253 -4.20 -6.55 13.27
N LEU A 254 -5.14 -5.87 12.60
CA LEU A 254 -6.14 -6.53 11.78
C LEU A 254 -5.46 -7.35 10.66
N ALA A 255 -4.53 -6.75 9.93
CA ALA A 255 -3.82 -7.40 8.83
C ALA A 255 -2.99 -8.62 9.28
N LEU A 256 -2.37 -8.57 10.47
CA LEU A 256 -1.55 -9.64 11.02
C LEU A 256 -2.37 -10.71 11.78
N THR A 257 -3.59 -10.39 12.16
CA THR A 257 -4.51 -11.33 12.82
C THR A 257 -5.29 -12.13 11.79
N GLU A 258 -5.73 -11.49 10.72
CA GLU A 258 -6.30 -12.12 9.55
C GLU A 258 -5.19 -12.89 8.84
N GLN A 259 -5.30 -14.22 8.79
CA GLN A 259 -4.34 -15.02 8.03
C GLN A 259 -4.60 -14.81 6.53
N PHE A 260 -3.75 -14.03 5.89
CA PHE A 260 -3.77 -13.86 4.44
C PHE A 260 -3.04 -15.03 3.78
N VAL A 261 -3.61 -15.48 2.68
CA VAL A 261 -3.04 -16.51 1.82
C VAL A 261 -3.00 -15.98 0.39
N SER A 262 -1.88 -16.22 -0.29
CA SER A 262 -1.78 -15.98 -1.73
C SER A 262 -2.37 -17.20 -2.43
N VAL A 263 -3.38 -16.98 -3.26
CA VAL A 263 -4.15 -18.07 -3.91
C VAL A 263 -4.29 -17.78 -5.40
N SER A 264 -4.10 -18.83 -6.19
CA SER A 264 -4.31 -18.79 -7.65
C SER A 264 -5.79 -18.96 -8.02
N PRO A 265 -6.19 -18.58 -9.25
CA PRO A 265 -7.54 -18.85 -9.74
C PRO A 265 -7.93 -20.33 -9.66
N ALA A 266 -7.01 -21.23 -10.00
CA ALA A 266 -7.23 -22.68 -9.95
C ALA A 266 -7.48 -23.18 -8.52
N GLU A 267 -6.71 -22.70 -7.53
CA GLU A 267 -6.93 -23.04 -6.11
C GLU A 267 -8.27 -22.56 -5.57
N LEU A 268 -8.87 -21.56 -6.23
CA LEU A 268 -10.20 -21.03 -5.90
C LEU A 268 -11.32 -21.65 -6.74
N GLY A 269 -10.99 -22.52 -7.72
CA GLY A 269 -11.96 -23.09 -8.65
C GLY A 269 -12.56 -22.08 -9.63
N LEU A 270 -11.80 -21.05 -9.98
CA LEU A 270 -12.20 -19.96 -10.89
C LEU A 270 -11.67 -20.13 -12.31
N ASP A 271 -10.90 -21.18 -12.59
CA ASP A 271 -10.29 -21.48 -13.88
C ASP A 271 -11.19 -22.29 -14.85
N ALA A 272 -12.44 -22.50 -14.46
CA ALA A 272 -13.41 -23.18 -15.29
C ALA A 272 -13.72 -22.40 -16.59
N ASP A 273 -14.00 -23.16 -17.66
CA ASP A 273 -14.43 -22.57 -18.93
C ASP A 273 -15.69 -21.73 -18.77
N LEU A 274 -15.71 -20.59 -19.42
CA LEU A 274 -16.89 -19.72 -19.53
C LEU A 274 -17.60 -20.00 -20.86
N SER A 275 -18.90 -19.71 -20.91
CA SER A 275 -19.68 -19.81 -22.15
C SER A 275 -20.30 -18.46 -22.48
N LEU A 276 -20.10 -17.98 -23.71
CA LEU A 276 -20.76 -16.80 -24.23
C LEU A 276 -21.65 -17.14 -25.44
N PRO A 277 -22.80 -16.49 -25.60
CA PRO A 277 -23.64 -16.64 -26.78
C PRO A 277 -22.89 -16.26 -28.05
N VAL A 278 -23.19 -16.92 -29.16
CA VAL A 278 -22.61 -16.62 -30.49
C VAL A 278 -23.73 -16.33 -31.48
N SER A 279 -23.55 -15.30 -32.30
CA SER A 279 -24.44 -14.94 -33.41
C SER A 279 -23.81 -15.31 -34.74
N GLY A 280 -24.64 -15.53 -35.79
CA GLY A 280 -24.18 -15.85 -37.15
C GLY A 280 -23.75 -17.31 -37.32
N THR A 281 -24.29 -18.23 -36.52
CA THR A 281 -24.02 -19.67 -36.54
C THR A 281 -25.18 -20.46 -35.92
N GLU A 282 -25.27 -21.73 -36.25
CA GLU A 282 -26.19 -22.66 -35.55
C GLU A 282 -25.72 -23.01 -34.13
N GLN A 283 -24.46 -22.85 -33.84
CA GLN A 283 -23.88 -23.06 -32.50
C GLN A 283 -24.24 -21.90 -31.58
N ILE A 284 -25.07 -22.15 -30.57
CA ILE A 284 -25.64 -21.11 -29.71
C ILE A 284 -24.62 -20.50 -28.75
N THR A 285 -23.55 -21.21 -28.37
CA THR A 285 -22.56 -20.78 -27.40
C THR A 285 -21.13 -21.19 -27.77
N ALA A 286 -20.16 -20.36 -27.46
CA ALA A 286 -18.74 -20.67 -27.51
C ALA A 286 -18.21 -20.99 -26.13
N LYS A 287 -17.38 -22.03 -26.03
CA LYS A 287 -16.60 -22.33 -24.81
C LYS A 287 -15.29 -21.59 -24.83
N LEU A 288 -15.02 -20.83 -23.78
CA LEU A 288 -13.88 -19.97 -23.64
C LEU A 288 -13.05 -20.38 -22.43
N ARG A 289 -11.73 -20.50 -22.62
CA ARG A 289 -10.79 -20.74 -21.54
C ARG A 289 -10.29 -19.39 -21.01
N PRO A 290 -10.36 -19.13 -19.69
CA PRO A 290 -9.73 -17.95 -19.09
C PRO A 290 -8.20 -18.10 -19.07
N SER A 291 -7.49 -17.06 -19.50
CA SER A 291 -6.04 -16.89 -19.39
C SER A 291 -5.79 -15.71 -18.47
N PHE A 292 -5.40 -15.97 -17.22
CA PHE A 292 -5.28 -14.95 -16.19
C PHE A 292 -3.99 -14.14 -16.34
N SER A 293 -4.10 -12.81 -16.22
CA SER A 293 -2.96 -11.89 -16.25
C SER A 293 -2.18 -11.86 -14.93
N GLN A 294 -2.77 -12.35 -13.84
CA GLN A 294 -2.19 -12.45 -12.51
C GLN A 294 -2.16 -13.90 -12.06
N GLU A 295 -1.03 -14.35 -11.53
CA GLU A 295 -0.87 -15.72 -11.06
C GLU A 295 -1.60 -15.97 -9.73
N THR A 296 -1.61 -14.97 -8.83
CA THR A 296 -2.22 -15.09 -7.49
C THR A 296 -2.85 -13.79 -7.02
N VAL A 297 -3.73 -13.90 -6.04
CA VAL A 297 -4.30 -12.78 -5.29
C VAL A 297 -4.19 -13.05 -3.79
N SER A 298 -4.00 -12.00 -2.98
CA SER A 298 -4.03 -12.10 -1.53
C SER A 298 -5.47 -11.99 -1.01
N LEU A 299 -5.92 -13.02 -0.31
CA LEU A 299 -7.22 -13.09 0.37
C LEU A 299 -7.02 -13.47 1.83
N THR A 300 -7.97 -13.13 2.71
CA THR A 300 -8.00 -13.76 4.02
C THR A 300 -8.26 -15.27 3.85
N ARG A 301 -7.75 -16.09 4.75
CA ARG A 301 -8.03 -17.52 4.73
C ARG A 301 -9.53 -17.80 4.69
N ALA A 302 -10.32 -17.05 5.45
CA ALA A 302 -11.77 -17.16 5.47
C ALA A 302 -12.40 -16.85 4.10
N GLN A 303 -11.95 -15.78 3.41
CA GLN A 303 -12.42 -15.47 2.06
C GLN A 303 -12.03 -16.56 1.06
N ALA A 304 -10.79 -17.04 1.10
CA ALA A 304 -10.33 -18.11 0.23
C ALA A 304 -11.14 -19.39 0.45
N GLU A 305 -11.42 -19.78 1.69
CA GLU A 305 -12.27 -20.94 2.02
C GLU A 305 -13.73 -20.74 1.58
N GLN A 306 -14.29 -19.54 1.75
CA GLN A 306 -15.62 -19.22 1.23
C GLN A 306 -15.72 -19.36 -0.29
N ILE A 307 -14.74 -18.83 -1.03
CA ILE A 307 -14.71 -18.93 -2.49
C ILE A 307 -14.54 -20.40 -2.91
N ARG A 308 -13.63 -21.15 -2.30
CA ARG A 308 -13.45 -22.60 -2.59
C ARG A 308 -14.72 -23.40 -2.37
N SER A 309 -15.46 -23.10 -1.30
CA SER A 309 -16.73 -23.79 -1.01
C SER A 309 -17.87 -23.33 -1.92
N SER A 310 -17.80 -22.11 -2.43
CA SER A 310 -18.83 -21.53 -3.29
C SER A 310 -18.22 -20.50 -4.28
N PRO A 311 -17.59 -20.97 -5.40
CA PRO A 311 -16.98 -20.07 -6.39
C PRO A 311 -17.95 -19.05 -7.01
N ARG A 312 -19.26 -19.33 -6.94
CA ARG A 312 -20.33 -18.42 -7.40
C ARG A 312 -20.44 -17.11 -6.62
N LEU A 313 -19.74 -16.98 -5.48
CA LEU A 313 -19.62 -15.70 -4.76
C LEU A 313 -18.79 -14.69 -5.54
N VAL A 314 -17.92 -15.15 -6.44
CA VAL A 314 -17.15 -14.29 -7.31
C VAL A 314 -18.02 -13.93 -8.52
N CYS A 315 -18.26 -12.63 -8.68
CA CYS A 315 -19.00 -12.10 -9.83
C CYS A 315 -18.03 -12.03 -11.02
N VAL A 316 -18.42 -12.61 -12.15
CA VAL A 316 -17.66 -12.55 -13.40
C VAL A 316 -18.37 -11.63 -14.38
N LYS A 317 -17.71 -10.57 -14.81
CA LYS A 317 -18.19 -9.65 -15.84
C LYS A 317 -17.31 -9.76 -17.07
N THR A 318 -17.93 -9.94 -18.24
CA THR A 318 -17.22 -9.99 -19.52
C THR A 318 -17.33 -8.65 -20.26
N SER A 319 -16.30 -8.32 -21.04
CA SER A 319 -16.27 -7.08 -21.83
C SER A 319 -17.31 -7.05 -22.95
N VAL A 320 -17.82 -8.23 -23.35
CA VAL A 320 -18.91 -8.36 -24.32
C VAL A 320 -19.96 -9.33 -23.79
N SER A 321 -21.20 -9.19 -24.24
CA SER A 321 -22.32 -10.06 -23.87
C SER A 321 -22.55 -11.20 -24.88
N PHE A 322 -22.04 -11.08 -26.10
CA PHE A 322 -22.10 -12.11 -27.15
C PHE A 322 -20.90 -11.97 -28.10
N LEU A 323 -20.65 -13.04 -28.84
CA LEU A 323 -19.61 -13.12 -29.88
C LEU A 323 -20.26 -13.24 -31.25
N THR A 324 -19.48 -13.02 -32.32
CA THR A 324 -19.92 -13.17 -33.71
C THR A 324 -19.01 -14.17 -34.43
N ALA A 325 -19.61 -15.19 -35.07
CA ALA A 325 -18.87 -16.14 -35.90
C ALA A 325 -18.39 -15.47 -37.23
N PRO A 326 -17.28 -15.93 -37.86
CA PRO A 326 -16.50 -17.11 -37.46
C PRO A 326 -15.52 -16.80 -36.31
N ILE A 327 -15.19 -17.83 -35.54
CA ILE A 327 -14.21 -17.77 -34.44
C ILE A 327 -13.27 -18.96 -34.66
N ALA A 328 -11.95 -18.74 -34.59
CA ALA A 328 -10.98 -19.82 -34.63
C ALA A 328 -10.56 -20.25 -33.21
N GLU A 329 -10.20 -21.53 -33.06
CA GLU A 329 -9.58 -22.01 -31.82
C GLU A 329 -8.32 -21.19 -31.52
N GLY A 330 -8.19 -20.72 -30.29
CA GLY A 330 -7.10 -19.86 -29.84
C GLY A 330 -7.33 -18.37 -30.00
N ASP A 331 -8.43 -17.95 -30.67
CA ASP A 331 -8.73 -16.53 -30.79
C ASP A 331 -9.05 -15.88 -29.44
N PHE A 332 -8.54 -14.66 -29.23
CA PHE A 332 -9.00 -13.80 -28.15
C PHE A 332 -10.44 -13.35 -28.43
N CYS A 333 -11.33 -13.62 -27.51
CA CYS A 333 -12.76 -13.34 -27.66
C CYS A 333 -13.26 -12.18 -26.81
N ALA A 334 -12.78 -12.09 -25.57
CA ALA A 334 -13.22 -11.08 -24.59
C ALA A 334 -12.25 -11.00 -23.40
N THR A 335 -12.41 -9.98 -22.58
CA THR A 335 -11.80 -9.92 -21.25
C THR A 335 -12.87 -10.19 -20.17
N ALA A 336 -12.52 -10.97 -19.17
CA ALA A 336 -13.35 -11.21 -17.99
C ALA A 336 -12.72 -10.61 -16.73
N VAL A 337 -13.53 -9.96 -15.90
CA VAL A 337 -13.15 -9.43 -14.60
C VAL A 337 -13.86 -10.24 -13.52
N TYR A 338 -13.08 -10.84 -12.62
CA TYR A 338 -13.55 -11.63 -11.48
C TYR A 338 -13.53 -10.76 -10.24
N SER A 339 -14.67 -10.48 -9.63
CA SER A 339 -14.79 -9.54 -8.50
C SER A 339 -15.49 -10.19 -7.31
N LEU A 340 -15.03 -9.86 -6.08
CA LEU A 340 -15.68 -10.22 -4.83
C LEU A 340 -16.03 -8.93 -4.07
N ASN A 341 -17.31 -8.75 -3.74
CA ASN A 341 -17.83 -7.58 -3.02
C ASN A 341 -17.37 -6.23 -3.64
N GLY A 342 -17.32 -6.16 -4.97
CA GLY A 342 -16.91 -4.96 -5.71
C GLY A 342 -15.39 -4.73 -5.80
N ARG A 343 -14.57 -5.62 -5.25
CA ARG A 343 -13.12 -5.63 -5.44
C ARG A 343 -12.76 -6.61 -6.55
N ASP A 344 -12.02 -6.15 -7.54
CA ASP A 344 -11.49 -7.00 -8.59
C ASP A 344 -10.38 -7.90 -8.03
N LEU A 345 -10.52 -9.20 -8.24
CA LEU A 345 -9.56 -10.22 -7.83
C LEU A 345 -8.63 -10.58 -8.99
N PHE A 346 -9.21 -10.90 -10.15
CA PHE A 346 -8.47 -11.33 -11.32
C PHE A 346 -9.05 -10.71 -12.59
N ILE A 347 -8.19 -10.55 -13.58
CA ILE A 347 -8.54 -10.22 -14.96
C ILE A 347 -8.02 -11.36 -15.82
N ALA A 348 -8.86 -11.85 -16.74
CA ALA A 348 -8.49 -12.91 -17.66
C ALA A 348 -8.88 -12.57 -19.09
N ASP A 349 -8.02 -12.92 -20.02
CA ASP A 349 -8.36 -12.98 -21.43
C ASP A 349 -9.11 -14.28 -21.70
N LEU A 350 -10.24 -14.20 -22.39
CA LEU A 350 -11.05 -15.34 -22.77
C LEU A 350 -10.69 -15.79 -24.19
N VAL A 351 -10.17 -17.02 -24.28
CA VAL A 351 -9.66 -17.60 -25.52
C VAL A 351 -10.57 -18.75 -25.98
N ALA A 352 -10.92 -18.77 -27.25
CA ALA A 352 -11.77 -19.81 -27.82
C ALA A 352 -11.13 -21.20 -27.70
N LYS A 353 -11.88 -22.19 -27.25
CA LYS A 353 -11.45 -23.59 -27.14
C LYS A 353 -11.69 -24.40 -28.39
N GLU A 354 -12.53 -23.94 -29.28
CA GLU A 354 -12.94 -24.61 -30.50
C GLU A 354 -13.26 -23.59 -31.58
N SER A 355 -13.10 -24.00 -32.83
CA SER A 355 -13.48 -23.18 -33.96
C SER A 355 -14.98 -23.25 -34.23
N ILE A 356 -15.60 -22.09 -34.47
CA ILE A 356 -17.02 -21.94 -34.80
C ILE A 356 -17.12 -21.29 -36.16
N ALA A 357 -17.67 -22.03 -37.16
CA ALA A 357 -17.87 -21.53 -38.51
C ALA A 357 -19.06 -20.55 -38.60
N ALA A 358 -18.95 -19.55 -39.44
CA ALA A 358 -20.13 -18.76 -39.82
C ALA A 358 -21.13 -19.63 -40.61
N GLU A 359 -22.42 -19.35 -40.42
CA GLU A 359 -23.47 -19.95 -41.24
C GLU A 359 -23.25 -19.56 -42.69
N SER A 360 -23.17 -20.55 -43.58
CA SER A 360 -23.08 -20.30 -45.01
C SER A 360 -24.37 -19.59 -45.44
N ALA A 361 -24.28 -18.35 -45.88
CA ALA A 361 -25.40 -17.62 -46.46
C ALA A 361 -25.82 -18.35 -47.77
N GLY A 362 -26.68 -19.34 -47.62
CA GLY A 362 -27.44 -19.83 -48.77
C GLY A 362 -28.33 -18.69 -49.24
N LEU A 363 -28.00 -18.15 -50.39
CA LEU A 363 -28.81 -17.17 -51.09
C LEU A 363 -30.15 -17.81 -51.51
N GLU A 364 -31.12 -17.87 -50.62
CA GLU A 364 -32.52 -17.90 -50.95
C GLU A 364 -33.16 -16.58 -50.55
N ILE A 365 -33.32 -15.71 -51.56
CA ILE A 365 -34.10 -14.48 -51.43
C ILE A 365 -35.56 -14.88 -51.31
N SER A 366 -36.02 -15.07 -50.09
CA SER A 366 -37.46 -15.11 -49.80
C SER A 366 -37.82 -13.84 -49.03
N THR A 367 -38.40 -12.91 -49.75
CA THR A 367 -38.96 -11.64 -49.18
C THR A 367 -40.25 -11.99 -48.40
N VAL A 368 -40.13 -12.29 -47.13
CA VAL A 368 -41.27 -12.18 -46.18
C VAL A 368 -40.76 -11.40 -44.98
N ALA A 369 -41.19 -10.16 -44.88
CA ALA A 369 -40.99 -9.34 -43.68
C ALA A 369 -41.81 -9.94 -42.53
N THR A 370 -41.13 -10.57 -41.61
CA THR A 370 -41.69 -10.92 -40.30
C THR A 370 -41.20 -9.88 -39.27
N PRO A 371 -42.05 -9.32 -38.42
CA PRO A 371 -41.62 -8.32 -37.44
C PRO A 371 -40.68 -9.00 -36.43
N ALA A 372 -39.65 -8.25 -36.07
CA ALA A 372 -38.63 -8.65 -35.11
C ALA A 372 -39.27 -9.10 -33.79
N PRO A 373 -38.84 -10.23 -33.23
CA PRO A 373 -39.26 -10.60 -31.88
C PRO A 373 -38.64 -9.56 -30.91
N GLU A 374 -39.46 -9.07 -29.98
CA GLU A 374 -38.98 -8.31 -28.81
C GLU A 374 -37.87 -9.10 -28.12
N LEU A 375 -36.73 -8.48 -27.96
CA LEU A 375 -35.62 -9.01 -27.19
C LEU A 375 -36.09 -9.21 -25.74
N GLU A 376 -36.41 -10.44 -25.34
CA GLU A 376 -36.31 -10.79 -23.94
C GLU A 376 -34.85 -10.66 -23.53
N THR A 377 -34.58 -9.71 -22.65
CA THR A 377 -33.29 -9.53 -21.99
C THR A 377 -32.94 -10.85 -21.29
N ALA A 378 -31.79 -11.42 -21.68
CA ALA A 378 -31.22 -12.58 -20.97
C ALA A 378 -31.18 -12.24 -19.46
N PRO A 379 -31.49 -13.21 -18.57
CA PRO A 379 -31.50 -12.96 -17.15
C PRO A 379 -30.08 -12.55 -16.73
N GLU A 380 -29.95 -11.33 -16.25
CA GLU A 380 -28.78 -10.92 -15.48
C GLU A 380 -28.56 -11.99 -14.41
N GLN A 381 -27.41 -12.68 -14.47
CA GLN A 381 -26.99 -13.54 -13.38
C GLN A 381 -26.81 -12.63 -12.16
N SER A 382 -27.80 -12.63 -11.31
CA SER A 382 -28.00 -11.67 -10.24
C SER A 382 -26.87 -11.77 -9.22
N CYS A 383 -25.92 -10.85 -9.33
CA CYS A 383 -25.29 -10.33 -8.13
C CYS A 383 -26.40 -9.80 -7.22
N LEU A 384 -26.38 -10.12 -5.95
CA LEU A 384 -27.38 -9.65 -4.99
C LEU A 384 -27.64 -8.16 -5.21
N PRO A 385 -28.90 -7.72 -5.30
CA PRO A 385 -29.20 -6.34 -5.63
C PRO A 385 -28.60 -5.40 -4.57
N GLN A 386 -28.08 -4.27 -5.01
CA GLN A 386 -27.33 -3.30 -4.18
C GLN A 386 -28.10 -2.94 -2.89
N TRP A 387 -29.45 -2.82 -2.94
CA TRP A 387 -30.25 -2.52 -1.75
C TRP A 387 -30.17 -3.62 -0.66
N LEU A 388 -29.92 -4.89 -1.03
CA LEU A 388 -29.77 -6.00 -0.09
C LEU A 388 -28.38 -5.92 0.59
N ILE A 389 -27.37 -5.51 -0.16
CA ILE A 389 -26.01 -5.28 0.35
C ILE A 389 -26.03 -4.08 1.31
N ASP A 390 -26.69 -3.00 0.93
CA ASP A 390 -26.80 -1.79 1.75
C ASP A 390 -27.61 -2.06 3.04
N THR A 391 -28.62 -2.93 2.98
CA THR A 391 -29.39 -3.34 4.15
C THR A 391 -28.57 -4.20 5.11
N LEU A 392 -27.77 -5.16 4.58
CA LEU A 392 -26.87 -5.98 5.39
C LEU A 392 -25.77 -5.15 6.04
N ILE A 393 -25.16 -4.21 5.31
CA ILE A 393 -24.17 -3.26 5.84
C ILE A 393 -24.81 -2.40 6.93
N GLY A 394 -26.02 -1.89 6.71
CA GLY A 394 -26.78 -1.11 7.70
C GLY A 394 -27.02 -1.88 9.00
N VAL A 395 -27.39 -3.15 8.91
CA VAL A 395 -27.62 -4.00 10.09
C VAL A 395 -26.31 -4.29 10.86
N VAL A 396 -25.20 -4.52 10.15
CA VAL A 396 -23.89 -4.73 10.77
C VAL A 396 -23.39 -3.45 11.45
N VAL A 397 -23.53 -2.29 10.81
CA VAL A 397 -23.14 -0.99 11.38
C VAL A 397 -23.95 -0.68 12.64
N VAL A 398 -25.26 -0.95 12.64
CA VAL A 398 -26.12 -0.75 13.82
C VAL A 398 -25.76 -1.73 14.95
N ALA A 399 -25.42 -2.98 14.63
CA ALA A 399 -24.99 -3.97 15.63
C ALA A 399 -23.64 -3.59 16.27
N ILE A 400 -22.68 -3.14 15.47
CA ILE A 400 -21.37 -2.68 15.96
C ILE A 400 -21.55 -1.37 16.77
N GLY A 401 -22.33 -0.42 16.29
CA GLY A 401 -22.63 0.81 17.01
C GLY A 401 -23.31 0.56 18.37
N SER A 402 -24.22 -0.42 18.46
CA SER A 402 -24.89 -0.82 19.69
C SER A 402 -23.93 -1.50 20.66
N ALA A 403 -23.01 -2.36 20.16
CA ALA A 403 -22.00 -3.01 20.98
C ALA A 403 -20.99 -1.99 21.56
N VAL A 404 -20.52 -1.05 20.73
CA VAL A 404 -19.62 0.03 21.17
C VAL A 404 -20.31 0.93 22.20
N PHE A 405 -21.58 1.27 21.99
CA PHE A 405 -22.35 2.08 22.95
C PHE A 405 -22.51 1.39 24.30
N LEU A 406 -22.75 0.06 24.31
CA LEU A 406 -22.86 -0.72 25.54
C LEU A 406 -21.52 -0.80 26.29
N VAL A 407 -20.40 -0.98 25.56
CA VAL A 407 -19.06 -1.01 26.15
C VAL A 407 -18.67 0.34 26.76
N VAL A 408 -18.95 1.44 26.05
CA VAL A 408 -18.68 2.82 26.54
C VAL A 408 -19.56 3.13 27.78
N ARG A 409 -20.81 2.67 27.80
CA ARG A 409 -21.71 2.85 28.94
C ARG A 409 -21.30 2.04 30.15
N ALA A 410 -20.82 0.80 29.96
CA ALA A 410 -20.25 -0.04 31.01
C ALA A 410 -18.97 0.57 31.58
N LYS A 411 -18.09 1.14 30.74
CA LYS A 411 -16.86 1.80 31.17
C LYS A 411 -17.15 3.06 32.00
N LYS A 412 -18.12 3.90 31.58
CA LYS A 412 -18.57 5.07 32.36
C LYS A 412 -19.26 4.70 33.67
N ALA A 413 -19.95 3.58 33.75
CA ALA A 413 -20.55 3.10 35.00
C ALA A 413 -19.47 2.62 35.99
N ASN A 414 -18.41 1.97 35.51
CA ASN A 414 -17.29 1.54 36.35
C ASN A 414 -16.43 2.71 36.84
N GLU A 415 -16.25 3.77 36.06
CA GLU A 415 -15.54 4.99 36.50
C GLU A 415 -16.29 5.78 37.57
N LYS A 416 -17.63 5.67 37.65
CA LYS A 416 -18.44 6.29 38.74
C LYS A 416 -18.46 5.49 40.04
N ALA A 417 -18.02 4.23 40.03
CA ALA A 417 -17.97 3.37 41.20
C ALA A 417 -16.66 3.50 41.99
N ILE A 418 -15.68 4.24 41.50
CA ILE A 418 -14.39 4.48 42.17
C ILE A 418 -14.30 5.97 42.55
N LEU A 419 -15.04 6.37 43.58
CA LEU A 419 -14.78 7.61 44.30
C LEU A 419 -14.08 7.24 45.61
N PRO A 420 -12.99 7.93 45.98
CA PRO A 420 -12.26 7.64 47.21
C PRO A 420 -13.05 8.06 48.45
N PHE A 421 -12.98 7.22 49.50
CA PHE A 421 -13.36 7.55 50.85
C PHE A 421 -12.52 8.76 51.33
N GLU A 422 -13.14 9.87 51.62
CA GLU A 422 -12.53 10.93 52.45
C GLU A 422 -12.42 10.44 53.87
N GLU A 423 -11.21 10.27 54.37
CA GLU A 423 -10.95 10.21 55.81
C GLU A 423 -11.15 11.59 56.40
N LYS A 424 -12.15 11.68 57.27
CA LYS A 424 -12.24 12.74 58.29
C LYS A 424 -11.38 12.31 59.47
N ASN A 425 -10.28 13.05 59.70
CA ASN A 425 -9.87 13.60 60.99
C ASN A 425 -8.74 14.60 60.82
#